data_b12222e8019d91f0369d65c5905fdd2c
#
_entry.id   b12222e8019d91f0369d65c5905fdd2c
#
_cell.length_a   1.000
_cell.length_b   1.000
_cell.length_c   1.000
_cell.angle_alpha   90.00
_cell.angle_beta   90.00
_cell.angle_gamma   90.00
#
_symmetry.space_group_name_H-M   'P 1'
#
loop_
_entity.id
_entity.type
_entity.pdbx_description
1 polymer ?
#
loop_
_entity_poly.entity_id
_entity_poly.type
_entity_poly.pdbx_seq_one_letter_code
_entity_poly.pdbx_strand_id
1 'polypeptide(L)'
;MQLLLTIVVCLFAGAGAGLGTGFAGMSAAAVITPMLVTFLHIEPYTAVGIALASDVLASAVSAYTYGRNRNLDIRNGLIMMITVLAFTVVGSLVSSLVPSVAMGNFSVLMTLLLGIKFIVRPVMTTKEDMQQIPKRTRIIKSIVCGAIVGFICGFIGAGGGMMMLLLLTGVMGYELKTAVGTSVFIMTFTALTGSVSHFAIGGAP
;
A
#
# COMPACT_ATOMS: atom_id res chain seq x y z
N MET A 1 -25.05 -18.19 -15.24
CA MET A 1 -25.23 -16.89 -14.57
C MET A 1 -24.10 -16.55 -13.60
N GLN A 2 -23.69 -17.47 -12.73
CA GLN A 2 -22.58 -17.24 -11.80
C GLN A 2 -21.24 -16.94 -12.48
N LEU A 3 -20.84 -17.68 -13.52
CA LEU A 3 -19.60 -17.44 -14.25
C LEU A 3 -19.52 -16.03 -14.85
N LEU A 4 -20.63 -15.58 -15.45
CA LEU A 4 -20.70 -14.22 -16.00
C LEU A 4 -20.55 -13.15 -14.92
N LEU A 5 -21.21 -13.32 -13.78
CA LEU A 5 -21.08 -12.43 -12.62
C LEU A 5 -19.63 -12.39 -12.13
N THR A 6 -18.98 -13.56 -11.98
CA THR A 6 -17.57 -13.64 -11.56
C THR A 6 -16.66 -12.87 -12.52
N ILE A 7 -16.82 -13.08 -13.84
CA ILE A 7 -16.00 -12.38 -14.85
C ILE A 7 -16.21 -10.86 -14.75
N VAL A 8 -17.44 -10.41 -14.67
CA VAL A 8 -17.78 -8.97 -14.57
C VAL A 8 -17.19 -8.36 -13.31
N VAL A 9 -17.39 -8.99 -12.15
CA VAL A 9 -16.84 -8.51 -10.87
C VAL A 9 -15.31 -8.46 -10.90
N CYS A 10 -14.65 -9.52 -11.41
CA CYS A 10 -13.20 -9.54 -11.52
C CYS A 10 -12.64 -8.47 -12.47
N LEU A 11 -13.32 -8.21 -13.59
CA LEU A 11 -12.92 -7.14 -14.52
C LEU A 11 -13.03 -5.76 -13.88
N PHE A 12 -14.15 -5.46 -13.22
CA PHE A 12 -14.34 -4.18 -12.53
C PHE A 12 -13.38 -4.02 -11.33
N ALA A 13 -13.20 -5.08 -10.55
CA ALA A 13 -12.26 -5.07 -9.43
C ALA A 13 -10.82 -4.85 -9.91
N GLY A 14 -10.41 -5.57 -10.95
CA GLY A 14 -9.07 -5.44 -11.53
C GLY A 14 -8.84 -4.07 -12.17
N ALA A 15 -9.80 -3.55 -12.93
CA ALA A 15 -9.71 -2.21 -13.52
C ALA A 15 -9.65 -1.12 -12.44
N GLY A 16 -10.53 -1.17 -11.44
CA GLY A 16 -10.55 -0.23 -10.33
C GLY A 16 -9.26 -0.28 -9.49
N ALA A 17 -8.78 -1.48 -9.20
CA ALA A 17 -7.51 -1.69 -8.49
C ALA A 17 -6.32 -1.16 -9.31
N GLY A 18 -6.25 -1.48 -10.61
CA GLY A 18 -5.19 -1.00 -11.50
C GLY A 18 -5.13 0.52 -11.59
N LEU A 19 -6.28 1.18 -11.73
CA LEU A 19 -6.38 2.64 -11.72
C LEU A 19 -5.97 3.22 -10.36
N GLY A 20 -6.48 2.66 -9.26
CA GLY A 20 -6.13 3.10 -7.90
C GLY A 20 -4.64 2.95 -7.61
N THR A 21 -4.03 1.82 -7.98
CA THR A 21 -2.59 1.59 -7.81
C THR A 21 -1.77 2.50 -8.71
N GLY A 22 -2.16 2.63 -9.99
CA GLY A 22 -1.42 3.42 -10.97
C GLY A 22 -1.45 4.92 -10.73
N PHE A 23 -2.60 5.49 -10.35
CA PHE A 23 -2.73 6.94 -10.16
C PHE A 23 -2.46 7.40 -8.73
N ALA A 24 -2.93 6.64 -7.75
CA ALA A 24 -2.89 7.04 -6.34
C ALA A 24 -1.94 6.21 -5.48
N GLY A 25 -1.25 5.21 -6.04
CA GLY A 25 -0.40 4.33 -5.26
C GLY A 25 -1.16 3.56 -4.17
N MET A 26 -2.46 3.33 -4.41
CA MET A 26 -3.30 2.55 -3.49
C MET A 26 -2.98 1.06 -3.62
N SER A 27 -3.13 0.31 -2.53
CA SER A 27 -3.10 -1.13 -2.60
C SER A 27 -4.32 -1.66 -3.38
N ALA A 28 -4.09 -2.57 -4.32
CA ALA A 28 -5.15 -3.25 -5.04
C ALA A 28 -6.10 -4.01 -4.10
N ALA A 29 -5.59 -4.47 -2.96
CA ALA A 29 -6.37 -5.13 -1.92
C ALA A 29 -7.51 -4.26 -1.37
N ALA A 30 -7.36 -2.95 -1.35
CA ALA A 30 -8.40 -2.03 -0.90
C ALA A 30 -9.67 -2.04 -1.79
N VAL A 31 -9.53 -2.42 -3.06
CA VAL A 31 -10.63 -2.51 -4.02
C VAL A 31 -11.07 -3.96 -4.22
N ILE A 32 -10.11 -4.86 -4.44
CA ILE A 32 -10.39 -6.26 -4.80
C ILE A 32 -11.05 -7.00 -3.63
N THR A 33 -10.54 -6.88 -2.41
CA THR A 33 -11.07 -7.62 -1.25
C THR A 33 -12.56 -7.35 -1.02
N PRO A 34 -13.03 -6.10 -0.86
CA PRO A 34 -14.46 -5.87 -0.64
C PRO A 34 -15.34 -6.32 -1.82
N MET A 35 -14.84 -6.22 -3.06
CA MET A 35 -15.61 -6.68 -4.22
C MET A 35 -15.77 -8.20 -4.23
N LEU A 36 -14.71 -8.95 -3.94
CA LEU A 36 -14.77 -10.41 -3.87
C LEU A 36 -15.69 -10.90 -2.73
N VAL A 37 -15.59 -10.27 -1.56
CA VAL A 37 -16.42 -10.64 -0.40
C VAL A 37 -17.89 -10.29 -0.63
N THR A 38 -18.17 -9.09 -1.14
CA THR A 38 -19.56 -8.60 -1.25
C THR A 38 -20.32 -9.24 -2.43
N PHE A 39 -19.70 -9.36 -3.59
CA PHE A 39 -20.40 -9.79 -4.80
C PHE A 39 -20.23 -11.29 -5.10
N LEU A 40 -19.10 -11.88 -4.72
CA LEU A 40 -18.82 -13.28 -4.98
C LEU A 40 -18.92 -14.14 -3.71
N HIS A 41 -19.19 -13.53 -2.55
CA HIS A 41 -19.30 -14.19 -1.25
C HIS A 41 -18.10 -15.08 -0.92
N ILE A 42 -16.91 -14.70 -1.41
CA ILE A 42 -15.66 -15.38 -1.11
C ILE A 42 -15.31 -15.08 0.35
N GLU A 43 -14.81 -16.10 1.03
CA GLU A 43 -14.36 -15.97 2.41
C GLU A 43 -13.31 -14.84 2.54
N PRO A 44 -13.43 -13.95 3.53
CA PRO A 44 -12.57 -12.77 3.66
C PRO A 44 -11.07 -13.08 3.65
N TYR A 45 -10.66 -14.16 4.30
CA TYR A 45 -9.26 -14.58 4.32
C TYR A 45 -8.75 -14.91 2.91
N THR A 46 -9.47 -15.74 2.17
CA THR A 46 -9.15 -16.10 0.78
C THR A 46 -9.16 -14.87 -0.14
N ALA A 47 -10.16 -13.99 0.03
CA ALA A 47 -10.26 -12.75 -0.74
C ALA A 47 -9.04 -11.83 -0.55
N VAL A 48 -8.53 -11.71 0.69
CA VAL A 48 -7.30 -10.96 1.00
C VAL A 48 -6.09 -11.58 0.32
N GLY A 49 -5.94 -12.91 0.35
CA GLY A 49 -4.84 -13.60 -0.32
C GLY A 49 -4.81 -13.36 -1.83
N ILE A 50 -5.97 -13.48 -2.49
CA ILE A 50 -6.14 -13.17 -3.93
C ILE A 50 -5.79 -11.71 -4.21
N ALA A 51 -6.27 -10.80 -3.39
CA ALA A 51 -6.05 -9.38 -3.57
C ALA A 51 -4.58 -8.99 -3.39
N LEU A 52 -3.87 -9.56 -2.40
CA LEU A 52 -2.44 -9.36 -2.20
C LEU A 52 -1.63 -9.90 -3.38
N ALA A 53 -1.96 -11.09 -3.90
CA ALA A 53 -1.31 -11.64 -5.08
C ALA A 53 -1.51 -10.74 -6.32
N SER A 54 -2.71 -10.20 -6.50
CA SER A 54 -3.03 -9.24 -7.57
C SER A 54 -2.28 -7.92 -7.40
N ASP A 55 -2.11 -7.47 -6.15
CA ASP A 55 -1.39 -6.23 -5.83
C ASP A 55 0.10 -6.31 -6.21
N VAL A 56 0.73 -7.50 -6.09
CA VAL A 56 2.11 -7.71 -6.56
C VAL A 56 2.25 -7.35 -8.04
N LEU A 57 1.31 -7.83 -8.88
CA LEU A 57 1.36 -7.57 -10.32
C LEU A 57 1.04 -6.11 -10.64
N ALA A 58 -0.01 -5.56 -10.06
CA ALA A 58 -0.42 -4.18 -10.29
C ALA A 58 0.66 -3.18 -9.87
N SER A 59 1.26 -3.38 -8.69
CA SER A 59 2.32 -2.52 -8.16
C SER A 59 3.64 -2.69 -8.92
N ALA A 60 4.00 -3.91 -9.34
CA ALA A 60 5.21 -4.15 -10.13
C ALA A 60 5.16 -3.46 -11.50
N VAL A 61 4.04 -3.58 -12.23
CA VAL A 61 3.85 -2.90 -13.52
C VAL A 61 3.87 -1.38 -13.34
N SER A 62 3.20 -0.88 -12.31
CA SER A 62 3.21 0.55 -11.97
C SER A 62 4.63 1.03 -11.62
N ALA A 63 5.36 0.31 -10.76
CA ALA A 63 6.72 0.64 -10.38
C ALA A 63 7.68 0.64 -11.59
N TYR A 64 7.55 -0.32 -12.49
CA TYR A 64 8.31 -0.35 -13.74
C TYR A 64 8.03 0.89 -14.60
N THR A 65 6.76 1.25 -14.76
CA THR A 65 6.33 2.42 -15.56
C THR A 65 6.87 3.73 -14.96
N TYR A 66 6.73 3.92 -13.65
CA TYR A 66 7.28 5.09 -12.96
C TYR A 66 8.81 5.13 -12.99
N GLY A 67 9.47 3.97 -12.86
CA GLY A 67 10.93 3.83 -12.96
C GLY A 67 11.44 4.23 -14.33
N ARG A 68 10.80 3.75 -15.42
CA ARG A 68 11.14 4.13 -16.79
C ARG A 68 11.02 5.64 -17.04
N ASN A 69 10.08 6.29 -16.40
CA ASN A 69 9.86 7.74 -16.50
C ASN A 69 10.69 8.55 -15.48
N ARG A 70 11.67 7.96 -14.82
CA ARG A 70 12.54 8.60 -13.80
C ARG A 70 11.77 9.22 -12.63
N ASN A 71 10.62 8.67 -12.30
CA ASN A 71 9.77 9.07 -11.18
C ASN A 71 9.81 8.03 -10.05
N LEU A 72 11.02 7.53 -9.74
CA LEU A 72 11.25 6.53 -8.70
C LEU A 72 12.54 6.85 -7.96
N ASP A 73 12.47 6.97 -6.64
CA ASP A 73 13.65 7.11 -5.78
C ASP A 73 14.04 5.74 -5.21
N ILE A 74 14.81 4.96 -5.98
CA ILE A 74 15.19 3.59 -5.62
C ILE A 74 15.98 3.57 -4.30
N ARG A 75 16.92 4.49 -4.11
CA ARG A 75 17.82 4.45 -2.96
C ARG A 75 17.09 4.65 -1.63
N ASN A 76 16.31 5.71 -1.53
CA ASN A 76 15.54 5.98 -0.31
C ASN A 76 14.35 5.03 -0.21
N GLY A 77 13.78 4.59 -1.34
CA GLY A 77 12.75 3.55 -1.41
C GLY A 77 13.22 2.22 -0.83
N LEU A 78 14.44 1.77 -1.11
CA LEU A 78 15.03 0.55 -0.53
C LEU A 78 15.23 0.68 0.98
N ILE A 79 15.75 1.81 1.45
CA ILE A 79 15.92 2.06 2.90
C ILE A 79 14.56 2.02 3.59
N MET A 80 13.57 2.71 3.03
CA MET A 80 12.21 2.74 3.56
C MET A 80 11.57 1.34 3.50
N MET A 81 11.76 0.59 2.43
CA MET A 81 11.23 -0.77 2.26
C MET A 81 11.75 -1.71 3.34
N ILE A 82 13.06 -1.74 3.58
CA ILE A 82 13.65 -2.59 4.63
C ILE A 82 13.05 -2.24 5.99
N THR A 83 12.90 -0.95 6.27
CA THR A 83 12.32 -0.47 7.53
C THR A 83 10.83 -0.83 7.62
N VAL A 84 10.06 -0.67 6.54
CA VAL A 84 8.66 -1.08 6.46
C VAL A 84 8.52 -2.57 6.76
N LEU A 85 9.29 -3.43 6.09
CA LEU A 85 9.23 -4.88 6.29
C LEU A 85 9.56 -5.27 7.74
N ALA A 86 10.61 -4.71 8.32
CA ALA A 86 11.00 -4.97 9.71
C ALA A 86 9.88 -4.59 10.70
N PHE A 87 9.33 -3.38 10.55
CA PHE A 87 8.28 -2.89 11.45
C PHE A 87 6.90 -3.50 11.18
N THR A 88 6.67 -4.04 9.97
CA THR A 88 5.45 -4.83 9.68
C THR A 88 5.39 -6.09 10.55
N VAL A 89 6.53 -6.75 10.75
CA VAL A 89 6.61 -7.90 11.66
C VAL A 89 6.29 -7.47 13.11
N VAL A 90 6.84 -6.35 13.56
CA VAL A 90 6.55 -5.81 14.90
C VAL A 90 5.07 -5.45 15.04
N GLY A 91 4.50 -4.76 14.05
CA GLY A 91 3.07 -4.39 14.03
C GLY A 91 2.16 -5.61 14.04
N SER A 92 2.50 -6.65 13.30
CA SER A 92 1.76 -7.91 13.26
C SER A 92 1.80 -8.66 14.61
N LEU A 93 2.94 -8.65 15.29
CA LEU A 93 3.05 -9.22 16.64
C LEU A 93 2.19 -8.47 17.65
N VAL A 94 2.19 -7.14 17.59
CA VAL A 94 1.32 -6.33 18.47
C VAL A 94 -0.16 -6.55 18.12
N SER A 95 -0.50 -6.66 16.85
CA SER A 95 -1.85 -6.94 16.36
C SER A 95 -2.43 -8.24 16.94
N SER A 96 -1.61 -9.27 17.09
CA SER A 96 -2.06 -10.54 17.67
C SER A 96 -2.49 -10.44 19.15
N LEU A 97 -2.12 -9.36 19.83
CA LEU A 97 -2.48 -9.09 21.24
C LEU A 97 -3.72 -8.20 21.39
N VAL A 98 -4.26 -7.67 20.28
CA VAL A 98 -5.36 -6.67 20.30
C VAL A 98 -6.62 -7.27 19.65
N PRO A 99 -7.83 -7.02 20.23
CA PRO A 99 -9.07 -7.49 19.62
C PRO A 99 -9.30 -6.95 18.20
N SER A 100 -9.77 -7.79 17.29
CA SER A 100 -9.99 -7.47 15.87
C SER A 100 -10.90 -6.27 15.61
N VAL A 101 -11.87 -6.03 16.50
CA VAL A 101 -12.80 -4.87 16.44
C VAL A 101 -12.05 -3.55 16.56
N ALA A 102 -11.07 -3.47 17.48
CA ALA A 102 -10.27 -2.25 17.67
C ALA A 102 -9.41 -1.95 16.43
N MET A 103 -8.87 -2.97 15.79
CA MET A 103 -8.08 -2.83 14.55
C MET A 103 -8.92 -2.32 13.37
N GLY A 104 -10.14 -2.85 13.22
CA GLY A 104 -11.07 -2.40 12.19
C GLY A 104 -11.44 -0.92 12.34
N ASN A 105 -11.79 -0.50 13.54
CA ASN A 105 -12.13 0.89 13.84
C ASN A 105 -10.96 1.85 13.61
N PHE A 106 -9.74 1.43 13.98
CA PHE A 106 -8.52 2.21 13.74
C PHE A 106 -8.23 2.35 12.24
N SER A 107 -8.42 1.29 11.45
CA SER A 107 -8.25 1.32 10.00
C SER A 107 -9.19 2.32 9.33
N VAL A 108 -10.47 2.29 9.69
CA VAL A 108 -11.49 3.22 9.17
C VAL A 108 -11.14 4.67 9.52
N LEU A 109 -10.77 4.92 10.79
CA LEU A 109 -10.37 6.26 11.24
C LEU A 109 -9.16 6.77 10.48
N MET A 110 -8.12 5.95 10.29
CA MET A 110 -6.91 6.33 9.55
C MET A 110 -7.24 6.64 8.08
N THR A 111 -8.03 5.80 7.43
CA THR A 111 -8.45 6.03 6.03
C THR A 111 -9.23 7.33 5.89
N LEU A 112 -10.14 7.62 6.81
CA LEU A 112 -10.91 8.87 6.84
C LEU A 112 -9.99 10.09 7.00
N LEU A 113 -9.10 10.08 7.98
CA LEU A 113 -8.13 11.16 8.22
C LEU A 113 -7.22 11.42 7.01
N LEU A 114 -6.78 10.34 6.33
CA LEU A 114 -6.01 10.42 5.11
C LEU A 114 -6.79 11.08 3.99
N GLY A 115 -8.04 10.66 3.75
CA GLY A 115 -8.92 11.25 2.76
C GLY A 115 -9.15 12.74 3.00
N ILE A 116 -9.47 13.13 4.22
CA ILE A 116 -9.66 14.55 4.61
C ILE A 116 -8.38 15.35 4.35
N LYS A 117 -7.20 14.83 4.73
CA LYS A 117 -5.94 15.55 4.53
C LYS A 117 -5.65 15.82 3.05
N PHE A 118 -5.89 14.84 2.16
CA PHE A 118 -5.68 15.06 0.72
C PHE A 118 -6.62 16.11 0.13
N ILE A 119 -7.86 16.20 0.64
CA ILE A 119 -8.81 17.22 0.20
C ILE A 119 -8.41 18.61 0.71
N VAL A 120 -8.04 18.72 2.01
CA VAL A 120 -7.75 20.02 2.66
C VAL A 120 -6.37 20.57 2.28
N ARG A 121 -5.39 19.69 2.06
CA ARG A 121 -4.01 20.10 1.70
C ARG A 121 -3.51 19.26 0.52
N PRO A 122 -3.83 19.66 -0.72
CA PRO A 122 -3.30 19.02 -1.90
C PRO A 122 -1.77 19.12 -1.95
N VAL A 123 -1.13 18.13 -2.55
CA VAL A 123 0.33 18.07 -2.65
C VAL A 123 0.78 19.00 -3.78
N MET A 124 1.55 20.04 -3.43
CA MET A 124 2.06 21.07 -4.36
C MET A 124 3.59 21.05 -4.51
N THR A 125 4.27 20.04 -3.94
CA THR A 125 5.72 19.95 -3.97
C THR A 125 6.22 19.68 -5.38
N THR A 126 7.24 20.42 -5.84
CA THR A 126 7.89 20.23 -7.13
C THR A 126 9.09 19.29 -7.01
N LYS A 127 9.60 18.82 -8.16
CA LYS A 127 10.79 17.94 -8.22
C LYS A 127 12.05 18.67 -7.76
N GLU A 128 12.13 19.97 -8.02
CA GLU A 128 13.21 20.85 -7.59
C GLU A 128 13.24 21.00 -6.09
N ASP A 129 12.09 21.24 -5.46
CA ASP A 129 11.97 21.34 -3.99
C ASP A 129 12.41 20.05 -3.31
N MET A 130 12.03 18.90 -3.88
CA MET A 130 12.44 17.59 -3.38
C MET A 130 13.98 17.41 -3.41
N GLN A 131 14.66 17.93 -4.43
CA GLN A 131 16.12 17.79 -4.58
C GLN A 131 16.92 18.65 -3.59
N GLN A 132 16.35 19.73 -3.06
CA GLN A 132 16.99 20.60 -2.08
C GLN A 132 17.13 19.97 -0.70
N ILE A 133 16.40 18.89 -0.41
CA ILE A 133 16.46 18.22 0.91
C ILE A 133 17.80 17.51 1.09
N PRO A 134 18.56 17.79 2.17
CA PRO A 134 19.85 17.14 2.44
C PRO A 134 19.72 15.61 2.50
N LYS A 135 20.69 14.91 1.92
CA LYS A 135 20.70 13.43 1.86
C LYS A 135 20.52 12.77 3.24
N ARG A 136 21.18 13.30 4.27
CA ARG A 136 21.10 12.78 5.64
C ARG A 136 19.68 12.89 6.21
N THR A 137 19.05 14.04 6.03
CA THR A 137 17.67 14.28 6.48
C THR A 137 16.70 13.37 5.76
N ARG A 138 16.91 13.13 4.46
CA ARG A 138 16.08 12.22 3.67
C ARG A 138 16.17 10.78 4.16
N ILE A 139 17.37 10.28 4.45
CA ILE A 139 17.58 8.93 5.02
C ILE A 139 16.89 8.78 6.37
N ILE A 140 17.08 9.73 7.29
CA ILE A 140 16.43 9.69 8.61
C ILE A 140 14.91 9.70 8.47
N LYS A 141 14.37 10.57 7.63
CA LYS A 141 12.93 10.62 7.34
C LYS A 141 12.43 9.31 6.72
N SER A 142 13.19 8.67 5.81
CA SER A 142 12.83 7.38 5.20
C SER A 142 12.74 6.28 6.28
N ILE A 143 13.65 6.24 7.22
CA ILE A 143 13.64 5.26 8.33
C ILE A 143 12.43 5.50 9.24
N VAL A 144 12.22 6.72 9.68
CA VAL A 144 11.10 7.07 10.59
C VAL A 144 9.75 6.83 9.90
N CYS A 145 9.58 7.30 8.67
CA CYS A 145 8.35 7.09 7.91
C CYS A 145 8.13 5.60 7.62
N GLY A 146 9.20 4.87 7.26
CA GLY A 146 9.13 3.44 7.04
C GLY A 146 8.72 2.66 8.30
N ALA A 147 9.24 3.05 9.47
CA ALA A 147 8.85 2.45 10.75
C ALA A 147 7.36 2.67 11.07
N ILE A 148 6.87 3.89 10.88
CA ILE A 148 5.45 4.24 11.10
C ILE A 148 4.55 3.46 10.14
N VAL A 149 4.86 3.49 8.83
CA VAL A 149 4.07 2.75 7.83
C VAL A 149 4.10 1.26 8.09
N GLY A 150 5.29 0.70 8.32
CA GLY A 150 5.45 -0.73 8.58
C GLY A 150 4.65 -1.18 9.79
N PHE A 151 4.77 -0.45 10.91
CA PHE A 151 4.01 -0.76 12.11
C PHE A 151 2.50 -0.75 11.86
N ILE A 152 1.98 0.29 11.19
CA ILE A 152 0.56 0.42 10.91
C ILE A 152 0.10 -0.64 9.90
N CYS A 153 0.88 -0.91 8.86
CA CYS A 153 0.57 -1.99 7.90
C CYS A 153 0.52 -3.36 8.57
N GLY A 154 1.47 -3.66 9.44
CA GLY A 154 1.48 -4.91 10.20
C GLY A 154 0.33 -4.99 11.21
N PHE A 155 -0.02 -3.88 11.84
CA PHE A 155 -1.08 -3.80 12.82
C PHE A 155 -2.48 -3.94 12.19
N ILE A 156 -2.72 -3.30 11.05
CA ILE A 156 -4.03 -3.30 10.37
C ILE A 156 -4.16 -4.47 9.38
N GLY A 157 -3.06 -4.97 8.85
CA GLY A 157 -3.05 -6.03 7.85
C GLY A 157 -3.37 -5.60 6.41
N ALA A 158 -3.64 -4.32 6.15
CA ALA A 158 -3.93 -3.78 4.81
C ALA A 158 -3.68 -2.27 4.72
N GLY A 159 -3.50 -1.76 3.51
CA GLY A 159 -3.66 -0.32 3.25
C GLY A 159 -2.41 0.55 3.32
N GLY A 160 -1.20 -0.02 3.33
CA GLY A 160 0.05 0.75 3.41
C GLY A 160 0.30 1.75 2.29
N GLY A 161 -0.25 1.54 1.11
CA GLY A 161 0.04 2.36 -0.07
C GLY A 161 -0.36 3.82 0.08
N MET A 162 -1.61 4.10 0.44
CA MET A 162 -2.08 5.48 0.65
C MET A 162 -1.33 6.18 1.79
N MET A 163 -1.08 5.48 2.90
CA MET A 163 -0.35 6.04 4.01
C MET A 163 1.10 6.34 3.64
N MET A 164 1.72 5.43 2.86
CA MET A 164 3.06 5.64 2.32
C MET A 164 3.11 6.87 1.42
N LEU A 165 2.15 7.02 0.51
CA LEU A 165 2.04 8.19 -0.35
C LEU A 165 1.94 9.47 0.47
N LEU A 166 1.13 9.48 1.53
CA LEU A 166 0.96 10.62 2.40
C LEU A 166 2.25 11.01 3.13
N LEU A 167 2.99 10.03 3.66
CA LEU A 167 4.25 10.29 4.34
C LEU A 167 5.34 10.73 3.36
N LEU A 168 5.42 10.12 2.18
CA LEU A 168 6.34 10.54 1.13
C LEU A 168 6.08 12.00 0.69
N THR A 169 4.81 12.37 0.50
CA THR A 169 4.46 13.72 0.06
C THR A 169 4.46 14.72 1.21
N GLY A 170 3.85 14.38 2.36
CA GLY A 170 3.62 15.33 3.46
C GLY A 170 4.82 15.51 4.40
N VAL A 171 5.62 14.47 4.62
CA VAL A 171 6.75 14.51 5.57
C VAL A 171 8.09 14.55 4.84
N MET A 172 8.23 13.76 3.79
CA MET A 172 9.47 13.71 3.01
C MET A 172 9.52 14.77 1.92
N GLY A 173 8.41 15.45 1.61
CA GLY A 173 8.36 16.52 0.61
C GLY A 173 8.60 16.01 -0.82
N TYR A 174 8.15 14.79 -1.14
CA TYR A 174 8.26 14.25 -2.48
C TYR A 174 7.22 14.87 -3.41
N GLU A 175 7.62 15.12 -4.66
CA GLU A 175 6.68 15.35 -5.74
C GLU A 175 5.73 14.16 -5.88
N LEU A 176 4.46 14.42 -6.21
CA LEU A 176 3.41 13.41 -6.25
C LEU A 176 3.76 12.19 -7.13
N LYS A 177 4.29 12.42 -8.35
CA LYS A 177 4.66 11.32 -9.26
C LYS A 177 5.77 10.44 -8.70
N THR A 178 6.79 11.06 -8.10
CA THR A 178 7.90 10.32 -7.48
C THR A 178 7.45 9.61 -6.20
N ALA A 179 6.52 10.19 -5.44
CA ALA A 179 5.93 9.56 -4.27
C ALA A 179 5.10 8.33 -4.65
N VAL A 180 4.23 8.43 -5.68
CA VAL A 180 3.46 7.28 -6.20
C VAL A 180 4.41 6.20 -6.71
N GLY A 181 5.38 6.54 -7.55
CA GLY A 181 6.35 5.58 -8.07
C GLY A 181 7.11 4.85 -6.97
N THR A 182 7.59 5.58 -5.95
CA THR A 182 8.32 5.01 -4.82
C THR A 182 7.41 4.18 -3.92
N SER A 183 6.15 4.59 -3.69
CA SER A 183 5.19 3.82 -2.89
C SER A 183 4.84 2.49 -3.56
N VAL A 184 4.52 2.47 -4.86
CA VAL A 184 4.20 1.21 -5.58
C VAL A 184 5.40 0.29 -5.69
N PHE A 185 6.62 0.84 -5.77
CA PHE A 185 7.84 0.04 -5.71
C PHE A 185 7.97 -0.70 -4.37
N ILE A 186 7.79 0.00 -3.24
CA ILE A 186 7.82 -0.63 -1.91
C ILE A 186 6.68 -1.62 -1.77
N MET A 187 5.47 -1.26 -2.25
CA MET A 187 4.29 -2.12 -2.21
C MET A 187 4.49 -3.45 -2.94
N THR A 188 5.22 -3.48 -4.04
CA THR A 188 5.51 -4.73 -4.76
C THR A 188 6.13 -5.76 -3.83
N PHE A 189 7.10 -5.37 -3.02
CA PHE A 189 7.77 -6.27 -2.09
C PHE A 189 6.96 -6.56 -0.83
N THR A 190 6.25 -5.58 -0.30
CA THR A 190 5.38 -5.79 0.86
C THR A 190 4.17 -6.66 0.53
N ALA A 191 3.56 -6.49 -0.64
CA ALA A 191 2.48 -7.33 -1.12
C ALA A 191 2.96 -8.76 -1.40
N LEU A 192 4.16 -8.92 -1.99
CA LEU A 192 4.76 -10.23 -2.21
C LEU A 192 4.99 -10.96 -0.88
N THR A 193 5.60 -10.29 0.10
CA THR A 193 5.82 -10.88 1.42
C THR A 193 4.49 -11.20 2.10
N GLY A 194 3.51 -10.31 2.02
CA GLY A 194 2.16 -10.51 2.55
C GLY A 194 1.45 -11.70 1.90
N SER A 195 1.48 -11.79 0.57
CA SER A 195 0.86 -12.87 -0.19
C SER A 195 1.50 -14.23 0.16
N VAL A 196 2.83 -14.31 0.12
CA VAL A 196 3.55 -15.54 0.48
C VAL A 196 3.25 -15.97 1.92
N SER A 197 3.29 -15.04 2.88
CA SER A 197 2.96 -15.33 4.27
C SER A 197 1.52 -15.81 4.43
N HIS A 198 0.59 -15.19 3.71
CA HIS A 198 -0.83 -15.51 3.76
C HIS A 198 -1.10 -16.94 3.29
N PHE A 199 -0.53 -17.34 2.16
CA PHE A 199 -0.67 -18.71 1.64
C PHE A 199 0.14 -19.74 2.43
N ALA A 200 1.28 -19.36 3.01
CA ALA A 200 2.09 -20.28 3.83
C ALA A 200 1.47 -20.59 5.19
N ILE A 201 0.81 -19.60 5.81
CA ILE A 201 0.21 -19.74 7.15
C ILE A 201 -1.22 -20.27 7.04
N GLY A 202 -1.98 -19.84 6.05
CA GLY A 202 -3.41 -20.17 5.89
C GLY A 202 -3.70 -21.53 5.25
N GLY A 203 -2.67 -22.22 4.75
CA GLY A 203 -2.86 -23.38 3.86
C GLY A 203 -3.42 -22.92 2.49
N ALA A 204 -2.87 -23.46 1.40
CA ALA A 204 -3.48 -23.23 0.09
C ALA A 204 -4.90 -23.82 0.09
N PRO A 205 -5.91 -23.16 -0.52
CA PRO A 205 -7.24 -23.73 -0.69
C PRO A 205 -7.20 -25.00 -1.54
#